data_adcb6405cb8bc938961c18194ac7de16
#
_entry.id   adcb6405cb8bc938961c18194ac7de16
#
_cell.length_a   1.000
_cell.length_b   1.000
_cell.length_c   1.000
_cell.angle_alpha   90.00
_cell.angle_beta   90.00
_cell.angle_gamma   90.00
#
_symmetry.space_group_name_H-M   'P 1'
#
loop_
_entity.id
_entity.type
_entity.pdbx_description
1 polymer ?
#
loop_
_entity_poly.entity_id
_entity_poly.type
_entity_poly.pdbx_seq_one_letter_code
_entity_poly.pdbx_strand_id
1 'polypeptide(L)'
;MTPMTPSMGLTSVSADPSTTLLNLLTELKPLGPIRAILVMPGASAILESVVDSSQWTLNEKRMPSGKTLLTAALPDKSFEFHLDTAVATQATLGISAKTQGPVVRVLTSDGAGLLTLLPSKEKAAEFDAMLEEKGGVDPLRGDIVLDLVPTPDE
;
A
#
# COMPACT_ATOMS: atom_id res chain seq x y z
N MET A 1 -24.25 16.79 29.51
CA MET A 1 -23.86 16.51 28.91
C MET A 1 -23.36 16.19 28.43
N THR A 2 -23.08 16.06 28.25
CA THR A 2 -22.45 15.78 27.62
C THR A 2 -22.31 15.43 26.87
N PRO A 3 -22.28 15.72 26.34
CA PRO A 3 -22.04 15.23 25.39
C PRO A 3 -21.19 14.82 24.87
N MET A 4 -20.81 14.91 25.06
CA MET A 4 -19.98 14.72 24.53
C MET A 4 -19.61 13.88 24.20
N THR A 5 -19.49 14.03 24.58
CA THR A 5 -18.98 13.16 24.26
C THR A 5 -19.09 12.43 23.08
N PRO A 6 -19.78 12.41 22.56
CA PRO A 6 -20.01 11.74 21.34
C PRO A 6 -19.05 12.11 20.26
N SER A 7 -18.75 13.34 20.16
CA SER A 7 -17.89 13.78 19.07
C SER A 7 -16.53 13.14 19.12
N MET A 8 -16.07 12.81 20.30
CA MET A 8 -14.77 12.23 20.42
C MET A 8 -14.72 10.84 19.84
N GLY A 9 -15.74 10.08 20.11
CA GLY A 9 -15.82 8.76 19.57
C GLY A 9 -15.90 8.80 18.06
N LEU A 10 -16.59 9.79 17.55
CA LEU A 10 -16.72 9.92 16.12
C LEU A 10 -15.39 10.17 15.44
N THR A 11 -14.58 11.03 16.04
CA THR A 11 -13.28 11.33 15.47
C THR A 11 -12.41 10.08 15.38
N SER A 12 -12.36 9.32 16.45
CA SER A 12 -11.55 8.12 16.46
C SER A 12 -12.06 7.09 15.48
N VAL A 13 -13.37 6.93 15.44
CA VAL A 13 -13.98 5.92 14.60
C VAL A 13 -13.80 6.23 13.13
N SER A 14 -13.79 7.50 12.78
CA SER A 14 -13.68 7.89 11.38
C SER A 14 -12.27 7.83 10.83
N ALA A 15 -11.28 7.74 11.71
CA ALA A 15 -9.89 7.69 11.25
C ALA A 15 -9.54 6.30 10.77
N ASP A 16 -9.00 6.20 9.59
CA ASP A 16 -8.46 4.93 9.10
C ASP A 16 -7.13 4.65 9.78
N PRO A 17 -6.77 3.37 9.94
CA PRO A 17 -5.42 3.06 10.41
C PRO A 17 -4.40 3.62 9.43
N SER A 18 -3.22 3.90 9.92
CA SER A 18 -2.18 4.51 9.10
C SER A 18 -0.89 3.71 9.18
N THR A 19 -0.09 3.86 8.12
CA THR A 19 1.24 3.29 8.05
C THR A 19 2.04 4.15 7.09
N THR A 20 3.35 3.90 6.98
CA THR A 20 4.13 4.56 5.94
C THR A 20 4.17 3.63 4.73
N LEU A 21 4.37 4.22 3.56
CA LEU A 21 4.51 3.42 2.35
C LEU A 21 5.71 2.48 2.48
N LEU A 22 6.78 2.95 3.08
CA LEU A 22 7.98 2.13 3.30
C LEU A 22 7.66 0.89 4.14
N ASN A 23 6.92 1.07 5.24
CA ASN A 23 6.53 -0.06 6.08
C ASN A 23 5.63 -1.04 5.35
N LEU A 24 4.67 -0.51 4.60
CA LEU A 24 3.76 -1.38 3.86
C LEU A 24 4.52 -2.26 2.88
N LEU A 25 5.40 -1.67 2.09
CA LEU A 25 6.16 -2.44 1.10
C LEU A 25 7.14 -3.41 1.77
N THR A 26 7.66 -3.04 2.94
CA THR A 26 8.52 -3.93 3.71
C THR A 26 7.75 -5.18 4.15
N GLU A 27 6.52 -4.99 4.62
CA GLU A 27 5.68 -6.11 5.05
C GLU A 27 5.31 -7.04 3.90
N LEU A 28 5.30 -6.52 2.68
CA LEU A 28 4.94 -7.33 1.53
C LEU A 28 6.11 -8.15 0.98
N LYS A 29 7.33 -7.88 1.44
CA LYS A 29 8.50 -8.59 0.93
C LYS A 29 8.37 -10.12 1.00
N PRO A 30 7.92 -10.71 2.11
CA PRO A 30 7.85 -12.17 2.17
C PRO A 30 6.67 -12.78 1.42
N LEU A 31 5.83 -11.98 0.81
CA LEU A 31 4.60 -12.46 0.18
C LEU A 31 4.73 -12.67 -1.33
N GLY A 32 5.96 -12.61 -1.83
CA GLY A 32 6.22 -12.80 -3.25
C GLY A 32 6.23 -14.25 -3.69
N PRO A 33 6.35 -14.47 -4.99
CA PRO A 33 6.49 -13.42 -6.00
C PRO A 33 5.26 -12.53 -6.09
N ILE A 34 5.47 -11.26 -6.38
CA ILE A 34 4.41 -10.27 -6.48
C ILE A 34 4.30 -9.79 -7.92
N ARG A 35 3.08 -9.73 -8.42
CA ARG A 35 2.84 -9.07 -9.71
C ARG A 35 2.62 -7.60 -9.42
N ALA A 36 3.49 -6.76 -9.98
CA ALA A 36 3.43 -5.32 -9.77
C ALA A 36 2.89 -4.65 -11.02
N ILE A 37 1.90 -3.80 -10.84
CA ILE A 37 1.24 -3.09 -11.96
C ILE A 37 1.29 -1.60 -11.66
N LEU A 38 2.11 -0.88 -12.42
CA LEU A 38 2.20 0.57 -12.30
C LEU A 38 1.28 1.22 -13.31
N VAL A 39 0.59 2.27 -12.86
CA VAL A 39 -0.43 2.92 -13.68
C VAL A 39 -0.03 4.38 -13.87
N MET A 40 0.05 4.80 -15.12
CA MET A 40 0.30 6.21 -15.45
C MET A 40 -1.00 6.99 -15.31
N PRO A 41 -0.92 8.30 -15.13
CA PRO A 41 -2.12 9.12 -14.94
C PRO A 41 -3.19 8.86 -15.99
N GLY A 42 -4.44 8.71 -15.53
CA GLY A 42 -5.55 8.45 -16.43
C GLY A 42 -5.50 7.08 -17.08
N ALA A 43 -4.70 6.17 -16.51
CA ALA A 43 -4.47 4.85 -17.06
C ALA A 43 -3.97 4.92 -18.52
N SER A 44 -3.24 5.98 -18.84
CA SER A 44 -2.72 6.19 -20.19
C SER A 44 -1.65 5.17 -20.56
N ALA A 45 -1.01 4.55 -19.57
CA ALA A 45 -0.05 3.47 -19.79
C ALA A 45 0.00 2.62 -18.54
N ILE A 46 0.23 1.33 -18.71
CA ILE A 46 0.31 0.37 -17.61
C ILE A 46 1.54 -0.48 -17.84
N LEU A 47 2.35 -0.63 -16.79
CA LEU A 47 3.53 -1.47 -16.82
C LEU A 47 3.34 -2.61 -15.81
N GLU A 48 3.52 -3.84 -16.25
CA GLU A 48 3.37 -5.01 -15.37
C GLU A 48 4.64 -5.83 -15.34
N SER A 49 4.94 -6.36 -14.17
CA SER A 49 6.07 -7.27 -14.00
C SER A 49 5.83 -8.17 -12.80
N VAL A 50 6.34 -9.39 -12.86
CA VAL A 50 6.31 -10.29 -11.71
C VAL A 50 7.70 -10.30 -11.12
N VAL A 51 7.81 -9.99 -9.83
CA VAL A 51 9.09 -9.83 -9.18
C VAL A 51 9.15 -10.63 -7.89
N ASP A 52 10.35 -11.07 -7.53
CA ASP A 52 10.58 -11.69 -6.24
C ASP A 52 10.76 -10.55 -5.23
N SER A 53 9.67 -10.20 -4.55
CA SER A 53 9.67 -9.08 -3.64
C SER A 53 10.57 -9.28 -2.43
N SER A 54 10.92 -10.53 -2.11
CA SER A 54 11.84 -10.78 -1.01
C SER A 54 13.23 -10.22 -1.32
N GLN A 55 13.53 -10.01 -2.60
CA GLN A 55 14.82 -9.51 -3.04
C GLN A 55 14.85 -8.01 -3.25
N TRP A 56 13.70 -7.33 -3.27
CA TRP A 56 13.75 -5.90 -3.54
C TRP A 56 14.32 -5.14 -2.35
N THR A 57 15.04 -4.06 -2.68
CA THR A 57 15.52 -3.13 -1.66
C THR A 57 14.64 -1.91 -1.70
N LEU A 58 14.38 -1.37 -0.52
CA LEU A 58 13.48 -0.24 -0.38
C LEU A 58 14.24 0.91 0.28
N ASN A 59 14.14 2.10 -0.31
CA ASN A 59 14.69 3.26 0.35
C ASN A 59 13.92 4.51 -0.03
N GLU A 60 14.02 5.52 0.82
CA GLU A 60 13.43 6.82 0.57
C GLU A 60 14.53 7.84 0.36
N LYS A 61 14.37 8.69 -0.63
CA LYS A 61 15.34 9.73 -0.91
C LYS A 61 14.64 11.06 -1.07
N ARG A 62 15.13 12.06 -0.33
CA ARG A 62 14.63 13.41 -0.48
C ARG A 62 15.35 14.05 -1.64
N MET A 63 14.59 14.56 -2.59
CA MET A 63 15.13 15.19 -3.78
C MET A 63 15.36 16.67 -3.53
N PRO A 64 16.23 17.33 -4.31
CA PRO A 64 16.46 18.76 -4.15
C PRO A 64 15.19 19.60 -4.25
N SER A 65 14.19 19.10 -4.96
CA SER A 65 12.90 19.79 -5.09
C SER A 65 12.07 19.75 -3.81
N GLY A 66 12.50 18.98 -2.80
CA GLY A 66 11.72 18.77 -1.58
C GLY A 66 10.84 17.54 -1.63
N LYS A 67 10.72 16.93 -2.80
CA LYS A 67 9.94 15.73 -3.00
C LYS A 67 10.68 14.53 -2.41
N THR A 68 9.95 13.62 -1.79
CA THR A 68 10.55 12.38 -1.30
C THR A 68 10.07 11.23 -2.19
N LEU A 69 11.02 10.49 -2.74
CA LEU A 69 10.72 9.33 -3.57
C LEU A 69 11.05 8.07 -2.82
N LEU A 70 10.10 7.15 -2.81
CA LEU A 70 10.36 5.80 -2.33
C LEU A 70 10.73 4.96 -3.54
N THR A 71 11.86 4.26 -3.46
CA THR A 71 12.35 3.40 -4.52
C THR A 71 12.29 1.95 -4.07
N ALA A 72 11.72 1.10 -4.93
CA ALA A 72 11.79 -0.35 -4.79
C ALA A 72 12.56 -0.88 -5.98
N ALA A 73 13.62 -1.62 -5.74
CA ALA A 73 14.51 -2.07 -6.81
C ALA A 73 15.04 -3.46 -6.53
N LEU A 74 15.17 -4.27 -7.58
CA LEU A 74 15.88 -5.54 -7.46
C LEU A 74 17.38 -5.28 -7.54
N PRO A 75 18.19 -6.09 -6.85
CA PRO A 75 19.64 -5.86 -6.81
C PRO A 75 20.30 -5.85 -8.18
N ASP A 76 19.78 -6.63 -9.12
CA ASP A 76 20.36 -6.71 -10.47
C ASP A 76 19.83 -5.62 -11.40
N LYS A 77 19.01 -4.70 -10.87
CA LYS A 77 18.45 -3.59 -11.63
C LYS A 77 17.49 -4.01 -12.74
N SER A 78 17.02 -5.25 -12.72
CA SER A 78 16.06 -5.72 -13.72
C SER A 78 14.67 -5.14 -13.51
N PHE A 79 14.41 -4.59 -12.33
CA PHE A 79 13.13 -3.98 -12.00
C PHE A 79 13.34 -2.89 -10.98
N GLU A 80 12.72 -1.75 -11.20
CA GLU A 80 12.83 -0.62 -10.27
C GLU A 80 11.64 0.30 -10.48
N PHE A 81 11.03 0.74 -9.39
CA PHE A 81 10.01 1.79 -9.50
C PHE A 81 10.20 2.83 -8.40
N HIS A 82 9.65 4.00 -8.64
CA HIS A 82 9.72 5.13 -7.72
C HIS A 82 8.33 5.69 -7.52
N LEU A 83 7.99 5.99 -6.28
CA LEU A 83 6.72 6.61 -5.94
C LEU A 83 6.95 7.88 -5.16
N ASP A 84 6.25 8.93 -5.53
CA ASP A 84 6.26 10.19 -4.80
C ASP A 84 5.39 9.99 -3.54
N THR A 85 6.01 10.06 -2.37
CA THR A 85 5.30 9.78 -1.12
C THR A 85 4.25 10.83 -0.77
N ALA A 86 4.33 12.03 -1.39
CA ALA A 86 3.30 13.03 -1.19
C ALA A 86 2.05 12.74 -2.01
N VAL A 87 2.18 11.95 -3.06
CA VAL A 87 1.07 11.61 -3.95
C VAL A 87 0.44 10.27 -3.56
N ALA A 88 1.25 9.33 -3.10
CA ALA A 88 0.78 8.00 -2.67
C ALA A 88 0.28 8.12 -1.23
N THR A 89 -0.99 8.44 -1.07
CA THR A 89 -1.54 8.81 0.23
C THR A 89 -2.48 7.80 0.85
N GLN A 90 -2.85 6.76 0.11
CA GLN A 90 -3.81 5.79 0.61
C GLN A 90 -3.50 4.42 0.04
N ALA A 91 -3.78 3.38 0.79
CA ALA A 91 -3.66 2.01 0.31
C ALA A 91 -4.89 1.22 0.69
N THR A 92 -5.28 0.27 -0.16
CA THR A 92 -6.32 -0.68 0.18
C THR A 92 -5.77 -2.08 0.09
N LEU A 93 -6.16 -2.93 1.03
CA LEU A 93 -5.71 -4.31 1.11
C LEU A 93 -6.94 -5.21 1.19
N GLY A 94 -6.99 -6.22 0.36
CA GLY A 94 -8.14 -7.12 0.37
C GLY A 94 -7.93 -8.31 -0.53
N ILE A 95 -9.03 -9.00 -0.82
CA ILE A 95 -9.03 -10.16 -1.71
C ILE A 95 -9.77 -9.78 -2.97
N SER A 96 -9.13 -10.00 -4.10
CA SER A 96 -9.74 -9.70 -5.39
C SER A 96 -10.88 -10.68 -5.67
N ALA A 97 -12.07 -10.15 -5.98
CA ALA A 97 -13.20 -10.99 -6.36
C ALA A 97 -12.91 -11.72 -7.66
N LYS A 98 -12.11 -11.11 -8.52
CA LYS A 98 -11.81 -11.68 -9.82
C LYS A 98 -10.84 -12.84 -9.76
N THR A 99 -9.76 -12.70 -8.99
CA THR A 99 -8.71 -13.70 -8.94
C THR A 99 -8.74 -14.55 -7.68
N GLN A 100 -9.52 -14.15 -6.69
CA GLN A 100 -9.60 -14.80 -5.37
C GLN A 100 -8.26 -14.74 -4.63
N GLY A 101 -7.35 -13.87 -5.06
CA GLY A 101 -6.04 -13.74 -4.44
C GLY A 101 -5.87 -12.40 -3.76
N PRO A 102 -4.78 -12.23 -2.99
CA PRO A 102 -4.49 -10.97 -2.32
C PRO A 102 -4.31 -9.82 -3.31
N VAL A 103 -4.75 -8.63 -2.91
CA VAL A 103 -4.54 -7.44 -3.72
C VAL A 103 -4.26 -6.25 -2.81
N VAL A 104 -3.24 -5.47 -3.17
CA VAL A 104 -2.88 -4.23 -2.50
C VAL A 104 -2.86 -3.13 -3.55
N ARG A 105 -3.57 -2.04 -3.29
CA ARG A 105 -3.57 -0.90 -4.21
C ARG A 105 -3.06 0.33 -3.48
N VAL A 106 -2.19 1.08 -4.15
CA VAL A 106 -1.70 2.36 -3.66
C VAL A 106 -2.38 3.43 -4.50
N LEU A 107 -2.99 4.39 -3.83
CA LEU A 107 -3.88 5.35 -4.46
C LEU A 107 -3.48 6.79 -4.11
N THR A 108 -3.91 7.70 -4.96
CA THR A 108 -3.82 9.13 -4.66
C THR A 108 -4.98 9.53 -3.75
N SER A 109 -4.95 10.79 -3.27
CA SER A 109 -5.99 11.27 -2.36
C SER A 109 -7.36 11.34 -3.03
N ASP A 110 -7.42 11.44 -4.36
CA ASP A 110 -8.69 11.44 -5.07
C ASP A 110 -9.07 10.05 -5.56
N GLY A 111 -8.36 9.02 -5.10
CA GLY A 111 -8.73 7.65 -5.39
C GLY A 111 -8.17 7.07 -6.68
N ALA A 112 -7.29 7.80 -7.38
CA ALA A 112 -6.71 7.28 -8.61
C ALA A 112 -5.63 6.25 -8.28
N GLY A 113 -5.57 5.18 -9.07
CA GLY A 113 -4.56 4.13 -8.85
C GLY A 113 -3.19 4.55 -9.31
N LEU A 114 -2.18 4.21 -8.50
CA LEU A 114 -0.78 4.40 -8.86
C LEU A 114 -0.10 3.06 -9.04
N LEU A 115 -0.39 2.13 -8.16
CA LEU A 115 0.30 0.84 -8.12
C LEU A 115 -0.67 -0.20 -7.60
N THR A 116 -0.70 -1.34 -8.26
CA THR A 116 -1.42 -2.51 -7.76
C THR A 116 -0.41 -3.62 -7.58
N LEU A 117 -0.45 -4.26 -6.41
CA LEU A 117 0.44 -5.36 -6.10
C LEU A 117 -0.42 -6.59 -5.82
N LEU A 118 -0.07 -7.68 -6.49
CA LEU A 118 -0.79 -8.95 -6.33
C LEU A 118 0.17 -9.97 -5.74
N PRO A 119 0.17 -10.09 -4.41
CA PRO A 119 0.99 -11.11 -3.76
C PRO A 119 0.60 -12.51 -4.23
N SER A 120 1.49 -13.47 -4.04
CA SER A 120 1.26 -14.83 -4.45
C SER A 120 0.07 -15.43 -3.72
N LYS A 121 -0.78 -16.16 -4.44
CA LYS A 121 -1.90 -16.88 -3.83
C LYS A 121 -1.40 -17.91 -2.83
N GLU A 122 -0.20 -18.41 -3.02
CA GLU A 122 0.40 -19.36 -2.09
C GLU A 122 0.68 -18.74 -0.73
N LYS A 123 0.69 -17.43 -0.68
CA LYS A 123 0.93 -16.67 0.56
C LYS A 123 -0.35 -16.09 1.13
N ALA A 124 -1.50 -16.60 0.70
CA ALA A 124 -2.78 -16.06 1.16
C ALA A 124 -2.94 -16.13 2.67
N ALA A 125 -2.46 -17.19 3.31
CA ALA A 125 -2.57 -17.31 4.76
C ALA A 125 -1.74 -16.23 5.46
N GLU A 126 -0.55 -15.97 4.97
CA GLU A 126 0.31 -14.93 5.52
C GLU A 126 -0.29 -13.54 5.28
N PHE A 127 -0.91 -13.36 4.13
CA PHE A 127 -1.59 -12.11 3.82
C PHE A 127 -2.79 -11.90 4.76
N ASP A 128 -3.57 -12.97 4.99
CA ASP A 128 -4.70 -12.89 5.92
C ASP A 128 -4.24 -12.53 7.33
N ALA A 129 -3.12 -13.09 7.77
CA ALA A 129 -2.57 -12.75 9.07
C ALA A 129 -2.20 -11.27 9.14
N MET A 130 -1.67 -10.73 8.06
CA MET A 130 -1.34 -9.31 7.98
C MET A 130 -2.60 -8.45 8.06
N LEU A 131 -3.68 -8.87 7.38
CA LEU A 131 -4.95 -8.17 7.46
C LEU A 131 -5.51 -8.16 8.89
N GLU A 132 -5.42 -9.29 9.58
CA GLU A 132 -5.90 -9.40 10.95
C GLU A 132 -5.13 -8.47 11.88
N GLU A 133 -3.84 -8.36 11.66
CA GLU A 133 -2.98 -7.50 12.45
C GLU A 133 -3.38 -6.03 12.30
N LYS A 134 -3.94 -5.69 11.14
CA LYS A 134 -4.33 -4.31 10.85
C LYS A 134 -5.81 -4.06 11.11
N GLY A 135 -6.49 -4.96 11.83
CA GLY A 135 -7.87 -4.76 12.22
C GLY A 135 -8.89 -5.62 11.50
N GLY A 136 -8.43 -6.43 10.57
CA GLY A 136 -9.33 -7.30 9.83
C GLY A 136 -10.09 -6.60 8.73
N VAL A 137 -10.59 -7.37 7.78
CA VAL A 137 -11.38 -6.86 6.66
C VAL A 137 -12.79 -6.56 7.16
N ASP A 138 -13.27 -5.37 6.85
CA ASP A 138 -14.65 -4.99 7.16
C ASP A 138 -15.57 -5.78 6.22
N PRO A 139 -16.49 -6.59 6.76
CA PRO A 139 -17.38 -7.38 5.92
C PRO A 139 -18.22 -6.55 4.96
N LEU A 140 -18.50 -5.32 5.31
CA LEU A 140 -19.31 -4.45 4.45
C LEU A 140 -18.50 -3.77 3.37
N ARG A 141 -17.23 -3.50 3.64
CA ARG A 141 -16.35 -2.83 2.69
C ARG A 141 -15.54 -3.80 1.86
N GLY A 142 -15.19 -4.94 2.43
CA GLY A 142 -14.40 -5.94 1.75
C GLY A 142 -12.89 -5.67 1.71
N ASP A 143 -12.47 -4.48 2.08
CA ASP A 143 -11.06 -4.08 2.07
C ASP A 143 -10.70 -3.37 3.35
N ILE A 144 -9.41 -3.40 3.69
CA ILE A 144 -8.87 -2.51 4.69
C ILE A 144 -8.35 -1.28 3.96
N VAL A 145 -8.66 -0.10 4.48
CA VAL A 145 -8.14 1.15 3.95
C VAL A 145 -7.13 1.69 4.95
N LEU A 146 -5.95 2.02 4.44
CA LEU A 146 -4.87 2.58 5.25
C LEU A 146 -4.52 3.96 4.74
N ASP A 147 -4.34 4.90 5.66
CA ASP A 147 -3.75 6.17 5.30
C ASP A 147 -2.24 6.00 5.24
N LEU A 148 -1.63 6.49 4.17
CA LEU A 148 -0.18 6.45 4.03
C LEU A 148 0.36 7.79 4.47
N VAL A 149 1.11 7.78 5.55
CA VAL A 149 1.65 8.99 6.14
C VAL A 149 3.15 9.07 5.86
N PRO A 150 3.72 10.27 5.88
CA PRO A 150 5.17 10.41 5.65
C PRO A 150 5.95 9.69 6.73
N THR A 151 7.11 9.16 6.34
CA THR A 151 8.03 8.60 7.30
C THR A 151 8.53 9.72 8.20
N PRO A 152 8.49 9.54 9.54
CA PRO A 152 8.94 10.59 10.43
C PRO A 152 10.41 10.92 10.21
N ASP A 153 10.74 12.20 10.29
CA ASP A 153 12.14 12.62 10.26
C ASP A 153 12.81 12.29 11.60
N GLU A 154 14.06 11.97 11.51
CA GLU A 154 14.83 11.61 12.72
C GLU A 154 15.40 12.83 13.39
#